data_2e10d4736aaa901b979eccc93f50470d
#
_entry.id   2e10d4736aaa901b979eccc93f50470d
#
_cell.length_a   1.000
_cell.length_b   1.000
_cell.length_c   1.000
_cell.angle_alpha   90.00
_cell.angle_beta   90.00
_cell.angle_gamma   90.00
#
_symmetry.space_group_name_H-M   'P 1'
#
loop_
_entity.id
_entity.type
_entity.pdbx_description
1 polymer ?
#
loop_
_entity_poly.entity_id
_entity_poly.type
_entity_poly.pdbx_seq_one_letter_code
_entity_poly.pdbx_strand_id
1 'polypeptide(L)'
;MKYYCLGIKGTGMSTLAQILYDLGNEVSGYDDAKGYKFTQKGLEERGIQIYYDHEHSIDKDTIVTYSVALSPDHPELVRVRNMGLTIKKYNELMGDVISEFKSIGVSGTHGKTTTSSLIRHILEDNGGCNYFIGAGDGYASRDNDYFVVESDEFNRHFTAYHPTYAIITNIEREHMECYKDIDDIRNTFEIFANNTSKFVVANGNNQEVRKINYKTKVLFYGFGFNNDAVIKNMKLDEDASRFDLYIKDELYGSFEVPLFGKHMVSDAAAAILMCRELGIPKERIYESLKTFKNAKRRFAISRIDETIIVDDYAHHPTEIKDTLEAVRQKFPDKRVVVVFKPNTYSRTIDFKNEFIDALNVADKAFLTEIDCNREKQEDYPGVTSQIIVDGLRDGDMISEETIDKLIPEFNSVIVFMSCAYVDGLINALAKLKENIKKEEDNEI
;
A
#
# COMPACT_ATOMS: atom_id res chain seq x y z
N MET A 1 -28.34 -2.38 10.45
CA MET A 1 -27.74 -2.83 11.73
C MET A 1 -27.06 -1.64 12.38
N LYS A 2 -26.68 -1.73 13.67
CA LYS A 2 -25.96 -0.69 14.40
C LYS A 2 -24.56 -1.15 14.70
N TYR A 3 -23.58 -0.31 14.45
CA TYR A 3 -22.16 -0.60 14.68
C TYR A 3 -21.51 0.47 15.55
N TYR A 4 -20.64 0.04 16.44
CA TYR A 4 -19.84 0.91 17.27
C TYR A 4 -18.35 0.55 17.13
N CYS A 5 -17.56 1.49 16.60
CA CYS A 5 -16.18 1.26 16.19
C CYS A 5 -15.20 1.85 17.22
N LEU A 6 -14.44 1.03 17.94
CA LEU A 6 -13.41 1.46 18.89
C LEU A 6 -12.08 1.73 18.17
N GLY A 7 -11.49 2.91 18.39
CA GLY A 7 -10.35 3.42 17.65
C GLY A 7 -10.76 3.88 16.25
N ILE A 8 -11.95 4.51 16.14
CA ILE A 8 -12.59 4.84 14.86
C ILE A 8 -11.75 5.76 13.97
N LYS A 9 -10.82 6.55 14.54
CA LYS A 9 -9.92 7.43 13.79
C LYS A 9 -8.65 6.71 13.29
N GLY A 10 -8.48 5.43 13.60
CA GLY A 10 -7.44 4.58 12.99
C GLY A 10 -7.76 4.37 11.50
N THR A 11 -6.72 4.31 10.66
CA THR A 11 -6.85 4.28 9.19
C THR A 11 -7.80 3.18 8.69
N GLY A 12 -7.56 1.93 9.07
CA GLY A 12 -8.43 0.82 8.65
C GLY A 12 -9.83 0.91 9.26
N MET A 13 -9.93 1.29 10.54
CA MET A 13 -11.22 1.37 11.23
C MET A 13 -12.10 2.49 10.69
N SER A 14 -11.52 3.65 10.34
CA SER A 14 -12.29 4.74 9.75
C SER A 14 -12.85 4.36 8.38
N THR A 15 -12.07 3.63 7.59
CA THR A 15 -12.53 3.13 6.28
C THR A 15 -13.64 2.10 6.44
N LEU A 16 -13.50 1.14 7.37
CA LEU A 16 -14.56 0.18 7.66
C LEU A 16 -15.85 0.87 8.14
N ALA A 17 -15.73 1.87 9.01
CA ALA A 17 -16.89 2.64 9.50
C ALA A 17 -17.62 3.36 8.35
N GLN A 18 -16.88 3.95 7.41
CA GLN A 18 -17.45 4.56 6.21
C GLN A 18 -18.16 3.54 5.31
N ILE A 19 -17.54 2.40 5.06
CA ILE A 19 -18.13 1.29 4.28
C ILE A 19 -19.43 0.80 4.93
N LEU A 20 -19.43 0.56 6.24
CA LEU A 20 -20.64 0.15 6.96
C LEU A 20 -21.76 1.18 6.84
N TYR A 21 -21.43 2.48 6.93
CA TYR A 21 -22.39 3.56 6.76
C TYR A 21 -22.93 3.62 5.31
N ASP A 22 -22.06 3.54 4.33
CA ASP A 22 -22.43 3.55 2.90
C ASP A 22 -23.33 2.36 2.52
N LEU A 23 -23.20 1.22 3.23
CA LEU A 23 -24.09 0.04 3.13
C LEU A 23 -25.44 0.23 3.86
N GLY A 24 -25.74 1.42 4.36
CA GLY A 24 -27.02 1.77 4.99
C GLY A 24 -27.15 1.37 6.45
N ASN A 25 -26.05 1.21 7.18
CA ASN A 25 -26.07 0.93 8.60
C ASN A 25 -25.94 2.23 9.43
N GLU A 26 -26.38 2.18 10.67
CA GLU A 26 -26.13 3.19 11.67
C GLU A 26 -24.75 2.95 12.28
N VAL A 27 -23.86 3.94 12.21
CA VAL A 27 -22.48 3.79 12.65
C VAL A 27 -22.09 4.93 13.57
N SER A 28 -21.41 4.60 14.64
CA SER A 28 -20.75 5.53 15.56
C SER A 28 -19.46 4.91 16.08
N GLY A 29 -18.68 5.65 16.85
CA GLY A 29 -17.49 5.07 17.43
C GLY A 29 -16.80 5.96 18.46
N TYR A 30 -15.72 5.44 19.02
CA TYR A 30 -14.90 6.05 20.05
C TYR A 30 -13.45 6.15 19.62
N ASP A 31 -12.78 7.21 20.02
CA ASP A 31 -11.33 7.34 19.88
C ASP A 31 -10.73 8.16 21.02
N ASP A 32 -9.58 7.75 21.55
CA ASP A 32 -8.87 8.47 22.62
C ASP A 32 -8.27 9.79 22.14
N ALA A 33 -7.88 9.86 20.86
CA ALA A 33 -7.21 11.01 20.28
C ALA A 33 -8.21 12.13 19.99
N LYS A 34 -8.22 13.18 20.83
CA LYS A 34 -9.08 14.36 20.63
C LYS A 34 -8.61 15.25 19.47
N GLY A 35 -7.29 15.23 19.14
CA GLY A 35 -6.74 15.99 18.02
C GLY A 35 -7.29 15.50 16.68
N TYR A 36 -7.42 16.42 15.70
CA TYR A 36 -7.88 16.09 14.35
C TYR A 36 -6.91 15.15 13.65
N LYS A 37 -7.44 14.11 13.00
CA LYS A 37 -6.70 13.20 12.11
C LYS A 37 -7.28 13.27 10.70
N PHE A 38 -6.47 13.09 9.67
CA PHE A 38 -6.93 13.14 8.27
C PHE A 38 -8.06 12.14 7.97
N THR A 39 -8.05 10.99 8.64
CA THR A 39 -9.08 9.95 8.54
C THR A 39 -10.46 10.39 9.03
N GLN A 40 -10.51 11.44 9.86
CA GLN A 40 -11.75 11.98 10.43
C GLN A 40 -12.64 12.66 9.39
N LYS A 41 -12.03 13.21 8.33
CA LYS A 41 -12.78 13.91 7.27
C LYS A 41 -13.90 13.05 6.67
N GLY A 42 -13.60 11.82 6.27
CA GLY A 42 -14.59 10.91 5.67
C GLY A 42 -15.69 10.47 6.64
N LEU A 43 -15.41 10.44 7.94
CA LEU A 43 -16.41 10.18 8.99
C LEU A 43 -17.35 11.36 9.17
N GLU A 44 -16.81 12.58 9.20
CA GLU A 44 -17.58 13.84 9.32
C GLU A 44 -18.48 14.10 8.12
N GLU A 45 -17.98 13.85 6.89
CA GLU A 45 -18.75 13.99 5.65
C GLU A 45 -19.99 13.10 5.62
N ARG A 46 -19.96 11.97 6.34
CA ARG A 46 -21.09 11.02 6.51
C ARG A 46 -21.92 11.27 7.76
N GLY A 47 -21.52 12.22 8.60
CA GLY A 47 -22.18 12.50 9.88
C GLY A 47 -22.01 11.38 10.91
N ILE A 48 -20.97 10.57 10.80
CA ILE A 48 -20.67 9.49 11.76
C ILE A 48 -20.23 10.11 13.08
N GLN A 49 -20.97 9.80 14.15
CA GLN A 49 -20.69 10.35 15.48
C GLN A 49 -19.45 9.72 16.10
N ILE A 50 -18.52 10.57 16.56
CA ILE A 50 -17.31 10.16 17.29
C ILE A 50 -17.43 10.60 18.74
N TYR A 51 -17.29 9.67 19.68
CA TYR A 51 -17.28 9.92 21.11
C TYR A 51 -15.83 9.93 21.65
N TYR A 52 -15.60 10.73 22.68
CA TYR A 52 -14.31 10.91 23.35
C TYR A 52 -14.41 10.74 24.87
N ASP A 53 -15.56 10.27 25.34
CA ASP A 53 -15.88 9.96 26.74
C ASP A 53 -16.62 8.61 26.83
N HIS A 54 -16.85 8.13 28.05
CA HIS A 54 -17.50 6.84 28.31
C HIS A 54 -18.95 7.00 28.83
N GLU A 55 -19.55 8.20 28.72
CA GLU A 55 -20.85 8.51 29.33
C GLU A 55 -22.03 8.35 28.36
N HIS A 56 -21.77 8.29 27.05
CA HIS A 56 -22.81 8.12 26.04
C HIS A 56 -23.49 6.74 26.11
N SER A 57 -24.72 6.66 25.66
CA SER A 57 -25.48 5.39 25.62
C SER A 57 -25.14 4.61 24.34
N ILE A 58 -25.08 3.27 24.47
CA ILE A 58 -24.94 2.34 23.34
C ILE A 58 -26.13 1.37 23.43
N ASP A 59 -26.83 1.19 22.32
CA ASP A 59 -27.98 0.29 22.26
C ASP A 59 -27.56 -1.18 22.39
N LYS A 60 -28.43 -2.00 22.97
CA LYS A 60 -28.12 -3.41 23.25
C LYS A 60 -27.99 -4.30 22.03
N ASP A 61 -28.53 -3.88 20.89
CA ASP A 61 -28.45 -4.55 19.59
C ASP A 61 -27.24 -4.13 18.73
N THR A 62 -26.37 -3.28 19.31
CA THR A 62 -25.17 -2.77 18.62
C THR A 62 -24.07 -3.84 18.57
N ILE A 63 -23.49 -4.01 17.38
CA ILE A 63 -22.28 -4.80 17.17
C ILE A 63 -21.07 -3.89 17.36
N VAL A 64 -20.18 -4.27 18.26
CA VAL A 64 -18.94 -3.53 18.53
C VAL A 64 -17.80 -4.14 17.72
N THR A 65 -17.01 -3.29 17.09
CA THR A 65 -15.72 -3.70 16.50
C THR A 65 -14.59 -2.87 17.07
N TYR A 66 -13.39 -3.45 17.15
CA TYR A 66 -12.25 -2.79 17.75
C TYR A 66 -10.96 -3.04 16.97
N SER A 67 -10.10 -2.02 16.99
CA SER A 67 -8.74 -2.12 16.44
C SER A 67 -7.89 -3.04 17.32
N VAL A 68 -7.09 -3.90 16.69
CA VAL A 68 -6.09 -4.75 17.39
C VAL A 68 -5.00 -3.94 18.12
N ALA A 69 -4.89 -2.65 17.83
CA ALA A 69 -4.00 -1.73 18.55
C ALA A 69 -4.53 -1.35 19.94
N LEU A 70 -5.82 -1.60 20.23
CA LEU A 70 -6.37 -1.36 21.55
C LEU A 70 -5.98 -2.48 22.52
N SER A 71 -5.49 -2.09 23.70
CA SER A 71 -5.18 -3.03 24.78
C SER A 71 -6.43 -3.79 25.20
N PRO A 72 -6.33 -5.08 25.56
CA PRO A 72 -7.47 -5.87 26.06
C PRO A 72 -8.17 -5.30 27.30
N ASP A 73 -7.48 -4.48 28.07
CA ASP A 73 -7.95 -3.78 29.29
C ASP A 73 -8.35 -2.33 29.03
N HIS A 74 -8.42 -1.90 27.77
CA HIS A 74 -8.86 -0.56 27.40
C HIS A 74 -10.24 -0.25 27.99
N PRO A 75 -10.44 0.90 28.69
CA PRO A 75 -11.67 1.19 29.44
C PRO A 75 -12.94 1.03 28.62
N GLU A 76 -12.98 1.54 27.39
CA GLU A 76 -14.15 1.43 26.52
C GLU A 76 -14.41 -0.01 26.08
N LEU A 77 -13.36 -0.81 25.81
CA LEU A 77 -13.51 -2.21 25.45
C LEU A 77 -14.03 -3.04 26.65
N VAL A 78 -13.56 -2.74 27.87
CA VAL A 78 -14.08 -3.36 29.11
C VAL A 78 -15.53 -2.95 29.34
N ARG A 79 -15.88 -1.67 29.13
CA ARG A 79 -17.25 -1.16 29.26
C ARG A 79 -18.23 -1.93 28.37
N VAL A 80 -17.94 -2.04 27.06
CA VAL A 80 -18.85 -2.73 26.12
C VAL A 80 -18.95 -4.23 26.39
N ARG A 81 -17.87 -4.88 26.90
CA ARG A 81 -17.90 -6.27 27.38
C ARG A 81 -18.85 -6.42 28.58
N ASN A 82 -18.78 -5.52 29.55
CA ASN A 82 -19.65 -5.55 30.74
C ASN A 82 -21.13 -5.29 30.40
N MET A 83 -21.40 -4.58 29.30
CA MET A 83 -22.76 -4.40 28.77
C MET A 83 -23.31 -5.65 28.08
N GLY A 84 -22.46 -6.67 27.81
CA GLY A 84 -22.86 -7.91 27.15
C GLY A 84 -23.12 -7.74 25.64
N LEU A 85 -22.52 -6.77 25.01
CA LEU A 85 -22.68 -6.51 23.57
C LEU A 85 -21.93 -7.55 22.72
N THR A 86 -22.38 -7.76 21.49
CA THR A 86 -21.66 -8.59 20.51
C THR A 86 -20.40 -7.87 20.08
N ILE A 87 -19.24 -8.50 20.23
CA ILE A 87 -17.94 -7.90 19.90
C ILE A 87 -17.26 -8.76 18.85
N LYS A 88 -16.80 -8.12 17.76
CA LYS A 88 -16.01 -8.73 16.69
C LYS A 88 -14.70 -7.98 16.53
N LYS A 89 -13.61 -8.69 16.23
CA LYS A 89 -12.38 -8.02 15.81
C LYS A 89 -12.59 -7.32 14.47
N TYR A 90 -11.80 -6.28 14.23
CA TYR A 90 -11.82 -5.51 13.00
C TYR A 90 -11.79 -6.40 11.74
N ASN A 91 -10.82 -7.32 11.68
CA ASN A 91 -10.63 -8.21 10.53
C ASN A 91 -11.76 -9.26 10.38
N GLU A 92 -12.35 -9.72 11.47
CA GLU A 92 -13.50 -10.61 11.43
C GLU A 92 -14.73 -9.91 10.83
N LEU A 93 -15.01 -8.66 11.28
CA LEU A 93 -16.12 -7.88 10.72
C LEU A 93 -15.88 -7.51 9.25
N MET A 94 -14.64 -7.16 8.89
CA MET A 94 -14.30 -6.90 7.48
C MET A 94 -14.49 -8.15 6.62
N GLY A 95 -14.13 -9.34 7.15
CA GLY A 95 -14.38 -10.62 6.50
C GLY A 95 -15.87 -10.87 6.25
N ASP A 96 -16.74 -10.55 7.22
CA ASP A 96 -18.19 -10.65 7.05
C ASP A 96 -18.69 -9.71 5.95
N VAL A 97 -18.26 -8.43 5.95
CA VAL A 97 -18.68 -7.42 4.96
C VAL A 97 -18.33 -7.87 3.54
N ILE A 98 -17.09 -8.28 3.31
CA ILE A 98 -16.67 -8.68 1.96
C ILE A 98 -17.34 -9.97 1.49
N SER A 99 -17.80 -10.83 2.41
CA SER A 99 -18.49 -12.08 2.09
C SER A 99 -19.91 -11.86 1.50
N GLU A 100 -20.46 -10.65 1.68
CA GLU A 100 -21.75 -10.28 1.08
C GLU A 100 -21.65 -10.02 -0.43
N PHE A 101 -20.43 -9.96 -0.98
CA PHE A 101 -20.14 -9.60 -2.37
C PHE A 101 -19.25 -10.65 -3.07
N LYS A 102 -19.12 -10.53 -4.40
CA LYS A 102 -18.08 -11.22 -5.17
C LYS A 102 -16.73 -10.55 -4.86
N SER A 103 -16.10 -10.93 -3.77
CA SER A 103 -14.90 -10.26 -3.26
C SER A 103 -13.63 -10.70 -3.96
N ILE A 104 -12.72 -9.74 -4.17
CA ILE A 104 -11.40 -9.93 -4.76
C ILE A 104 -10.38 -9.48 -3.72
N GLY A 105 -9.76 -10.44 -3.03
CA GLY A 105 -8.71 -10.16 -2.05
C GLY A 105 -7.35 -10.04 -2.73
N VAL A 106 -6.71 -8.88 -2.60
CA VAL A 106 -5.37 -8.66 -3.17
C VAL A 106 -4.34 -8.62 -2.05
N SER A 107 -3.46 -9.61 -2.02
CA SER A 107 -2.42 -9.73 -1.00
C SER A 107 -1.03 -9.93 -1.62
N GLY A 108 -0.02 -9.77 -0.79
CA GLY A 108 1.40 -9.88 -1.12
C GLY A 108 2.22 -8.91 -0.31
N THR A 109 3.50 -9.13 -0.19
CA THR A 109 4.39 -8.22 0.52
C THR A 109 4.37 -6.84 -0.14
N HIS A 110 4.50 -6.80 -1.48
CA HIS A 110 4.52 -5.57 -2.29
C HIS A 110 3.46 -5.60 -3.41
N GLY A 111 3.10 -4.43 -3.95
CA GLY A 111 2.19 -4.30 -5.11
C GLY A 111 0.70 -4.38 -4.77
N LYS A 112 0.30 -4.63 -3.54
CA LYS A 112 -1.11 -4.73 -3.11
C LYS A 112 -1.96 -3.54 -3.56
N THR A 113 -1.56 -2.34 -3.17
CA THR A 113 -2.30 -1.10 -3.44
C THR A 113 -2.42 -0.81 -4.93
N THR A 114 -1.32 -0.96 -5.68
CA THR A 114 -1.32 -0.73 -7.13
C THR A 114 -2.24 -1.72 -7.85
N THR A 115 -2.09 -3.02 -7.53
CA THR A 115 -2.92 -4.08 -8.13
C THR A 115 -4.40 -3.91 -7.80
N SER A 116 -4.74 -3.61 -6.54
CA SER A 116 -6.12 -3.34 -6.12
C SER A 116 -6.70 -2.11 -6.83
N SER A 117 -5.91 -1.04 -6.94
CA SER A 117 -6.31 0.19 -7.62
C SER A 117 -6.55 -0.02 -9.12
N LEU A 118 -5.72 -0.83 -9.79
CA LEU A 118 -5.90 -1.20 -11.19
C LEU A 118 -7.21 -1.97 -11.40
N ILE A 119 -7.48 -2.98 -10.55
CA ILE A 119 -8.71 -3.75 -10.62
C ILE A 119 -9.93 -2.87 -10.36
N ARG A 120 -9.86 -2.05 -9.31
CA ARG A 120 -10.90 -1.07 -9.00
C ARG A 120 -11.19 -0.20 -10.21
N HIS A 121 -10.18 0.43 -10.80
CA HIS A 121 -10.33 1.33 -11.93
C HIS A 121 -11.00 0.64 -13.14
N ILE A 122 -10.55 -0.58 -13.48
CA ILE A 122 -11.16 -1.35 -14.56
C ILE A 122 -12.63 -1.68 -14.24
N LEU A 123 -12.95 -2.07 -13.01
CA LEU A 123 -14.32 -2.42 -12.63
C LEU A 123 -15.22 -1.17 -12.53
N GLU A 124 -14.72 -0.04 -12.05
CA GLU A 124 -15.47 1.23 -12.02
C GLU A 124 -15.89 1.67 -13.42
N ASP A 125 -15.00 1.55 -14.41
CA ASP A 125 -15.30 1.83 -15.82
C ASP A 125 -16.29 0.82 -16.45
N ASN A 126 -16.51 -0.33 -15.80
CA ASN A 126 -17.29 -1.44 -16.36
C ASN A 126 -18.45 -1.91 -15.45
N GLY A 127 -19.04 -1.03 -14.70
CA GLY A 127 -20.24 -1.33 -13.91
C GLY A 127 -20.17 -0.96 -12.44
N GLY A 128 -19.00 -0.59 -11.94
CA GLY A 128 -18.79 -0.20 -10.56
C GLY A 128 -18.27 -1.33 -9.67
N CYS A 129 -17.65 -0.95 -8.56
CA CYS A 129 -17.27 -1.89 -7.50
C CYS A 129 -17.21 -1.21 -6.14
N ASN A 130 -17.32 -2.00 -5.12
CA ASN A 130 -16.95 -1.65 -3.74
C ASN A 130 -15.46 -1.84 -3.56
N TYR A 131 -14.86 -1.09 -2.66
CA TYR A 131 -13.43 -1.24 -2.42
C TYR A 131 -13.01 -0.80 -1.01
N PHE A 132 -11.91 -1.39 -0.58
CA PHE A 132 -11.13 -1.01 0.58
C PHE A 132 -9.65 -1.12 0.17
N ILE A 133 -8.99 0.01 -0.09
CA ILE A 133 -7.63 0.05 -0.66
C ILE A 133 -6.76 1.02 0.13
N GLY A 134 -5.59 0.55 0.56
CA GLY A 134 -4.58 1.35 1.23
C GLY A 134 -5.07 2.05 2.49
N ALA A 135 -4.45 3.20 2.77
CA ALA A 135 -4.66 3.93 4.00
C ALA A 135 -5.81 4.94 3.89
N GLY A 136 -7.05 4.47 4.06
CA GLY A 136 -8.21 5.34 4.22
C GLY A 136 -9.05 5.57 2.96
N ASP A 137 -8.85 4.78 1.92
CA ASP A 137 -9.68 4.84 0.71
C ASP A 137 -10.65 3.66 0.68
N GLY A 138 -11.95 3.95 0.80
CA GLY A 138 -12.99 2.94 0.80
C GLY A 138 -14.36 3.49 0.44
N TYR A 139 -15.11 2.68 -0.28
CA TYR A 139 -16.47 2.96 -0.70
C TYR A 139 -17.27 1.67 -0.84
N ALA A 140 -18.56 1.70 -0.52
CA ALA A 140 -19.45 0.58 -0.77
C ALA A 140 -20.86 1.03 -1.16
N SER A 141 -21.51 0.27 -2.04
CA SER A 141 -22.91 0.35 -2.41
C SER A 141 -23.48 -1.05 -2.58
N ARG A 142 -24.72 -1.25 -2.22
CA ARG A 142 -25.40 -2.54 -2.46
C ARG A 142 -25.73 -2.79 -3.94
N ASP A 143 -25.61 -1.76 -4.77
CA ASP A 143 -25.82 -1.86 -6.22
C ASP A 143 -24.61 -2.48 -6.95
N ASN A 144 -23.44 -2.55 -6.28
CA ASN A 144 -22.24 -3.13 -6.84
C ASN A 144 -22.13 -4.62 -6.53
N ASP A 145 -21.78 -5.44 -7.52
CA ASP A 145 -21.55 -6.88 -7.37
C ASP A 145 -20.20 -7.23 -6.74
N TYR A 146 -19.15 -6.46 -7.07
CA TYR A 146 -17.77 -6.76 -6.70
C TYR A 146 -17.31 -5.93 -5.51
N PHE A 147 -16.42 -6.54 -4.73
CA PHE A 147 -15.70 -5.85 -3.66
C PHE A 147 -14.19 -6.11 -3.75
N VAL A 148 -13.41 -5.08 -4.08
CA VAL A 148 -11.95 -5.16 -4.12
C VAL A 148 -11.38 -4.81 -2.75
N VAL A 149 -10.66 -5.73 -2.13
CA VAL A 149 -10.08 -5.54 -0.80
C VAL A 149 -8.58 -5.77 -0.79
N GLU A 150 -7.83 -4.76 -0.38
CA GLU A 150 -6.42 -4.91 -0.04
C GLU A 150 -6.30 -5.75 1.23
N SER A 151 -5.72 -6.93 1.12
CA SER A 151 -5.69 -7.96 2.15
C SER A 151 -4.31 -7.99 2.80
N ASP A 152 -4.19 -7.28 3.94
CA ASP A 152 -2.94 -7.09 4.65
C ASP A 152 -2.55 -8.33 5.44
N GLU A 153 -1.33 -8.79 5.22
CA GLU A 153 -0.71 -9.92 5.93
C GLU A 153 -0.27 -9.57 7.36
N PHE A 154 -0.10 -8.29 7.68
CA PHE A 154 0.30 -7.85 9.02
C PHE A 154 -0.64 -8.41 10.10
N ASN A 155 -0.06 -8.94 11.20
CA ASN A 155 -0.81 -9.61 12.25
C ASN A 155 -1.79 -10.70 11.75
N ARG A 156 -1.52 -11.27 10.57
CA ARG A 156 -2.33 -12.33 9.94
C ARG A 156 -3.79 -11.91 9.70
N HIS A 157 -4.08 -10.59 9.54
CA HIS A 157 -5.45 -10.08 9.45
C HIS A 157 -6.24 -10.74 8.34
N PHE A 158 -5.63 -10.93 7.18
CA PHE A 158 -6.28 -11.50 5.99
C PHE A 158 -6.70 -12.97 6.14
N THR A 159 -6.22 -13.70 7.17
CA THR A 159 -6.66 -15.08 7.41
C THR A 159 -8.13 -15.19 7.84
N ALA A 160 -8.72 -14.08 8.29
CA ALA A 160 -10.16 -13.99 8.57
C ALA A 160 -11.00 -13.75 7.31
N TYR A 161 -10.37 -13.49 6.16
CA TYR A 161 -11.07 -13.23 4.90
C TYR A 161 -11.32 -14.53 4.14
N HIS A 162 -12.51 -14.61 3.56
CA HIS A 162 -12.93 -15.71 2.69
C HIS A 162 -13.36 -15.15 1.32
N PRO A 163 -12.41 -14.63 0.54
CA PRO A 163 -12.76 -13.96 -0.71
C PRO A 163 -13.25 -14.94 -1.77
N THR A 164 -14.04 -14.41 -2.72
CA THR A 164 -14.44 -15.20 -3.90
C THR A 164 -13.26 -15.46 -4.81
N TYR A 165 -12.42 -14.46 -5.01
CA TYR A 165 -11.21 -14.49 -5.81
C TYR A 165 -10.05 -13.88 -5.03
N ALA A 166 -8.83 -14.32 -5.29
CA ALA A 166 -7.66 -13.73 -4.68
C ALA A 166 -6.55 -13.45 -5.69
N ILE A 167 -5.70 -12.47 -5.36
CA ILE A 167 -4.40 -12.26 -6.00
C ILE A 167 -3.30 -12.38 -4.95
N ILE A 168 -2.19 -13.02 -5.31
CA ILE A 168 -0.96 -13.03 -4.51
C ILE A 168 0.17 -12.51 -5.39
N THR A 169 0.66 -11.31 -5.10
CA THR A 169 1.68 -10.63 -5.91
C THR A 169 3.08 -11.14 -5.65
N ASN A 170 3.46 -11.31 -4.38
CA ASN A 170 4.75 -11.85 -3.95
C ASN A 170 4.73 -12.18 -2.46
N ILE A 171 5.72 -12.96 -2.02
CA ILE A 171 5.96 -13.26 -0.61
C ILE A 171 7.45 -13.06 -0.35
N GLU A 172 7.79 -12.14 0.55
CA GLU A 172 9.14 -11.83 0.98
C GLU A 172 9.21 -11.73 2.51
N ARG A 173 10.41 -11.62 3.06
CA ARG A 173 10.60 -11.39 4.49
C ARG A 173 10.15 -9.98 4.82
N GLU A 174 9.07 -9.85 5.56
CA GLU A 174 8.50 -8.60 6.04
C GLU A 174 7.76 -8.88 7.35
N HIS A 175 7.57 -7.84 8.18
CA HIS A 175 6.82 -7.96 9.43
C HIS A 175 7.36 -9.04 10.39
N MET A 176 8.70 -9.12 10.52
CA MET A 176 9.36 -10.15 11.36
C MET A 176 9.01 -10.01 12.86
N GLU A 177 8.41 -8.91 13.27
CA GLU A 177 7.78 -8.76 14.58
C GLU A 177 6.53 -9.62 14.77
N CYS A 178 5.90 -10.06 13.67
CA CYS A 178 4.68 -10.89 13.66
C CYS A 178 4.91 -12.31 13.18
N TYR A 179 6.01 -12.55 12.46
CA TYR A 179 6.33 -13.81 11.82
C TYR A 179 7.68 -14.34 12.27
N LYS A 180 7.74 -15.65 12.45
CA LYS A 180 8.95 -16.33 12.89
C LYS A 180 10.02 -16.38 11.78
N ASP A 181 9.61 -16.71 10.58
CA ASP A 181 10.45 -16.91 9.41
C ASP A 181 9.62 -16.87 8.11
N ILE A 182 10.28 -17.01 6.96
CA ILE A 182 9.61 -17.02 5.65
C ILE A 182 8.62 -18.17 5.48
N ASP A 183 8.85 -19.31 6.14
CA ASP A 183 7.94 -20.44 6.09
C ASP A 183 6.63 -20.13 6.84
N ASP A 184 6.72 -19.43 7.93
CA ASP A 184 5.55 -18.96 8.69
C ASP A 184 4.73 -17.92 7.91
N ILE A 185 5.41 -16.99 7.21
CA ILE A 185 4.75 -16.07 6.29
C ILE A 185 4.03 -16.86 5.19
N ARG A 186 4.73 -17.75 4.47
CA ARG A 186 4.15 -18.55 3.39
C ARG A 186 2.96 -19.39 3.86
N ASN A 187 3.05 -20.04 5.03
CA ASN A 187 1.94 -20.82 5.58
C ASN A 187 0.70 -19.94 5.85
N THR A 188 0.91 -18.68 6.24
CA THR A 188 -0.18 -17.74 6.43
C THR A 188 -0.85 -17.33 5.11
N PHE A 189 -0.04 -17.14 4.05
CA PHE A 189 -0.55 -16.95 2.69
C PHE A 189 -1.27 -18.20 2.15
N GLU A 190 -0.81 -19.41 2.52
CA GLU A 190 -1.50 -20.65 2.17
C GLU A 190 -2.91 -20.72 2.78
N ILE A 191 -3.09 -20.26 4.03
CA ILE A 191 -4.40 -20.16 4.65
C ILE A 191 -5.29 -19.22 3.84
N PHE A 192 -4.82 -18.01 3.52
CA PHE A 192 -5.58 -17.04 2.73
C PHE A 192 -5.92 -17.57 1.33
N ALA A 193 -4.96 -18.16 0.62
CA ALA A 193 -5.18 -18.78 -0.69
C ALA A 193 -6.27 -19.85 -0.63
N ASN A 194 -6.24 -20.71 0.41
CA ASN A 194 -7.16 -21.83 0.56
C ASN A 194 -8.53 -21.42 1.16
N ASN A 195 -8.64 -20.24 1.73
CA ASN A 195 -9.92 -19.61 2.06
C ASN A 195 -10.65 -19.04 0.82
N THR A 196 -9.97 -18.91 -0.32
CA THR A 196 -10.54 -18.39 -1.57
C THR A 196 -11.46 -19.43 -2.22
N SER A 197 -12.69 -19.04 -2.55
CA SER A 197 -13.72 -19.99 -2.95
C SER A 197 -13.69 -20.39 -4.43
N LYS A 198 -13.19 -19.54 -5.36
CA LYS A 198 -13.22 -19.80 -6.81
C LYS A 198 -11.85 -20.03 -7.40
N PHE A 199 -10.98 -19.03 -7.42
CA PHE A 199 -9.62 -19.17 -7.93
C PHE A 199 -8.68 -18.08 -7.39
N VAL A 200 -7.39 -18.38 -7.46
CA VAL A 200 -6.29 -17.47 -7.09
C VAL A 200 -5.50 -17.13 -8.35
N VAL A 201 -5.20 -15.85 -8.56
CA VAL A 201 -4.19 -15.37 -9.52
C VAL A 201 -2.89 -15.16 -8.75
N ALA A 202 -1.82 -15.84 -9.11
CA ALA A 202 -0.60 -15.88 -8.30
C ALA A 202 0.65 -15.60 -9.15
N ASN A 203 1.59 -14.81 -8.61
CA ASN A 203 2.84 -14.52 -9.29
C ASN A 203 3.76 -15.75 -9.33
N GLY A 204 3.81 -16.39 -10.47
CA GLY A 204 4.62 -17.59 -10.65
C GLY A 204 6.14 -17.34 -10.79
N ASN A 205 6.60 -16.10 -10.80
CA ASN A 205 8.02 -15.76 -10.71
C ASN A 205 8.54 -15.72 -9.27
N ASN A 206 7.66 -15.56 -8.29
CA ASN A 206 8.04 -15.61 -6.89
C ASN A 206 8.09 -17.04 -6.38
N GLN A 207 9.25 -17.46 -5.86
CA GLN A 207 9.47 -18.85 -5.44
C GLN A 207 8.60 -19.23 -4.24
N GLU A 208 8.38 -18.34 -3.29
CA GLU A 208 7.57 -18.63 -2.11
C GLU A 208 6.09 -18.77 -2.47
N VAL A 209 5.59 -17.97 -3.42
CA VAL A 209 4.24 -18.10 -3.99
C VAL A 209 4.06 -19.46 -4.67
N ARG A 210 5.08 -19.94 -5.39
CA ARG A 210 5.08 -21.27 -6.03
C ARG A 210 5.04 -22.44 -5.05
N LYS A 211 5.57 -22.28 -3.85
CA LYS A 211 5.62 -23.32 -2.82
C LYS A 211 4.30 -23.50 -2.07
N ILE A 212 3.34 -22.60 -2.22
CA ILE A 212 2.02 -22.72 -1.60
C ILE A 212 1.32 -23.98 -2.10
N ASN A 213 0.73 -24.73 -1.18
CA ASN A 213 -0.10 -25.88 -1.49
C ASN A 213 -1.55 -25.45 -1.74
N TYR A 214 -1.85 -25.04 -2.98
CA TYR A 214 -3.16 -24.59 -3.38
C TYR A 214 -4.18 -25.73 -3.42
N LYS A 215 -5.28 -25.60 -2.65
CA LYS A 215 -6.46 -26.47 -2.73
C LYS A 215 -7.53 -25.91 -3.69
N THR A 216 -7.47 -24.63 -3.98
CA THR A 216 -8.31 -23.93 -4.93
C THR A 216 -7.60 -23.81 -6.28
N LYS A 217 -8.34 -23.65 -7.38
CA LYS A 217 -7.76 -23.41 -8.72
C LYS A 217 -6.82 -22.20 -8.64
N VAL A 218 -5.59 -22.35 -9.13
CA VAL A 218 -4.61 -21.27 -9.25
C VAL A 218 -4.30 -21.00 -10.73
N LEU A 219 -4.12 -19.73 -11.06
CA LEU A 219 -3.66 -19.25 -12.35
C LEU A 219 -2.37 -18.47 -12.11
N PHE A 220 -1.26 -19.00 -12.59
CA PHE A 220 0.03 -18.35 -12.45
C PHE A 220 0.25 -17.32 -13.56
N TYR A 221 0.77 -16.15 -13.18
CA TYR A 221 1.21 -15.13 -14.13
C TYR A 221 2.67 -14.73 -13.90
N GLY A 222 3.31 -14.17 -14.91
CA GLY A 222 4.66 -13.63 -14.80
C GLY A 222 5.46 -13.69 -16.10
N PHE A 223 6.79 -13.52 -16.00
CA PHE A 223 7.69 -13.46 -17.15
C PHE A 223 8.21 -14.86 -17.61
N GLY A 224 8.07 -15.88 -16.78
CA GLY A 224 8.57 -17.24 -17.07
C GLY A 224 7.57 -18.11 -17.83
N PHE A 225 8.08 -19.04 -18.63
CA PHE A 225 7.28 -19.95 -19.47
C PHE A 225 6.33 -20.90 -18.70
N ASN A 226 6.60 -21.13 -17.42
CA ASN A 226 5.78 -22.01 -16.59
C ASN A 226 4.58 -21.29 -15.95
N ASN A 227 4.07 -20.24 -16.58
CA ASN A 227 2.90 -19.49 -16.14
C ASN A 227 1.73 -19.70 -17.11
N ASP A 228 0.50 -19.64 -16.60
CA ASP A 228 -0.72 -19.67 -17.42
C ASP A 228 -0.88 -18.38 -18.23
N ALA A 229 -0.41 -17.25 -17.66
CA ALA A 229 -0.34 -15.96 -18.31
C ALA A 229 1.12 -15.46 -18.33
N VAL A 230 1.69 -15.30 -19.51
CA VAL A 230 3.11 -14.97 -19.70
C VAL A 230 3.26 -13.57 -20.28
N ILE A 231 4.03 -12.74 -19.58
CA ILE A 231 4.43 -11.41 -20.02
C ILE A 231 5.61 -11.54 -20.97
N LYS A 232 5.48 -11.01 -22.20
CA LYS A 232 6.54 -10.99 -23.23
C LYS A 232 6.67 -9.60 -23.85
N ASN A 233 7.72 -9.40 -24.60
CA ASN A 233 7.97 -8.19 -25.42
C ASN A 233 7.82 -6.89 -24.63
N MET A 234 8.24 -6.90 -23.35
CA MET A 234 8.17 -5.74 -22.47
C MET A 234 9.08 -4.62 -23.01
N LYS A 235 8.53 -3.40 -23.11
CA LYS A 235 9.24 -2.16 -23.41
C LYS A 235 8.94 -1.16 -22.31
N LEU A 236 9.99 -0.62 -21.74
CA LEU A 236 9.95 0.37 -20.66
C LEU A 236 10.41 1.71 -21.25
N ASP A 237 9.44 2.47 -21.75
CA ASP A 237 9.68 3.77 -22.38
C ASP A 237 9.41 4.91 -21.37
N GLU A 238 9.86 6.14 -21.70
CA GLU A 238 9.71 7.30 -20.81
C GLU A 238 8.25 7.73 -20.59
N ASP A 239 7.35 7.39 -21.49
CA ASP A 239 5.94 7.78 -21.45
C ASP A 239 5.04 6.70 -20.81
N ALA A 240 5.37 5.40 -21.04
CA ALA A 240 4.58 4.28 -20.57
C ALA A 240 5.39 2.99 -20.56
N SER A 241 4.86 1.96 -19.90
CA SER A 241 5.31 0.58 -20.06
C SER A 241 4.37 -0.17 -20.99
N ARG A 242 4.95 -0.89 -21.97
CA ARG A 242 4.23 -1.69 -22.97
C ARG A 242 4.64 -3.14 -22.88
N PHE A 243 3.69 -4.05 -23.06
CA PHE A 243 3.97 -5.48 -23.03
C PHE A 243 2.87 -6.29 -23.72
N ASP A 244 3.23 -7.51 -24.12
CA ASP A 244 2.29 -8.51 -24.60
C ASP A 244 1.97 -9.49 -23.49
N LEU A 245 0.69 -9.83 -23.33
CA LEU A 245 0.24 -10.88 -22.44
C LEU A 245 -0.22 -12.10 -23.27
N TYR A 246 0.42 -13.24 -23.05
CA TYR A 246 0.09 -14.52 -23.64
C TYR A 246 -0.64 -15.37 -22.62
N ILE A 247 -1.75 -16.01 -22.99
CA ILE A 247 -2.50 -16.92 -22.15
C ILE A 247 -2.61 -18.23 -22.86
N LYS A 248 -2.13 -19.32 -22.22
CA LYS A 248 -2.05 -20.66 -22.84
C LYS A 248 -1.33 -20.63 -24.21
N ASP A 249 -0.19 -19.93 -24.25
CA ASP A 249 0.65 -19.72 -25.44
C ASP A 249 0.05 -18.90 -26.59
N GLU A 250 -1.19 -18.41 -26.46
CA GLU A 250 -1.83 -17.55 -27.44
C GLU A 250 -1.75 -16.07 -26.99
N LEU A 251 -1.49 -15.17 -27.93
CA LEU A 251 -1.49 -13.73 -27.66
C LEU A 251 -2.90 -13.27 -27.27
N TYR A 252 -3.08 -12.99 -25.97
CA TYR A 252 -4.32 -12.40 -25.49
C TYR A 252 -4.43 -10.93 -25.90
N GLY A 253 -3.35 -10.15 -25.76
CA GLY A 253 -3.33 -8.77 -26.19
C GLY A 253 -1.99 -8.07 -25.90
N SER A 254 -1.80 -6.93 -26.58
CA SER A 254 -0.72 -5.99 -26.30
C SER A 254 -1.29 -4.84 -25.47
N PHE A 255 -0.66 -4.53 -24.36
CA PHE A 255 -1.15 -3.54 -23.39
C PHE A 255 -0.16 -2.41 -23.21
N GLU A 256 -0.70 -1.23 -22.92
CA GLU A 256 0.04 -0.04 -22.52
C GLU A 256 -0.51 0.45 -21.19
N VAL A 257 0.39 0.75 -20.25
CA VAL A 257 0.05 1.29 -18.94
C VAL A 257 0.90 2.52 -18.63
N PRO A 258 0.33 3.62 -18.14
CA PRO A 258 1.07 4.84 -17.77
C PRO A 258 1.78 4.68 -16.42
N LEU A 259 2.45 3.55 -16.24
CA LEU A 259 3.18 3.14 -15.05
C LEU A 259 4.61 2.78 -15.43
N PHE A 260 5.55 2.95 -14.51
CA PHE A 260 6.97 2.79 -14.75
C PHE A 260 7.55 1.67 -13.89
N GLY A 261 8.46 0.90 -14.46
CA GLY A 261 9.13 -0.23 -13.81
C GLY A 261 8.51 -1.60 -14.13
N LYS A 262 9.38 -2.60 -14.11
CA LYS A 262 9.00 -4.00 -14.38
C LYS A 262 7.97 -4.54 -13.40
N HIS A 263 8.04 -4.13 -12.13
CA HIS A 263 7.09 -4.52 -11.09
C HIS A 263 5.67 -4.04 -11.40
N MET A 264 5.53 -2.81 -11.93
CA MET A 264 4.23 -2.26 -12.34
C MET A 264 3.62 -3.02 -13.53
N VAL A 265 4.45 -3.51 -14.46
CA VAL A 265 3.99 -4.41 -15.54
C VAL A 265 3.47 -5.73 -14.96
N SER A 266 4.13 -6.26 -13.93
CA SER A 266 3.70 -7.46 -13.22
C SER A 266 2.34 -7.25 -12.54
N ASP A 267 2.17 -6.13 -11.83
CA ASP A 267 0.90 -5.78 -11.16
C ASP A 267 -0.24 -5.58 -12.17
N ALA A 268 0.05 -4.92 -13.30
CA ALA A 268 -0.91 -4.76 -14.39
C ALA A 268 -1.32 -6.11 -15.00
N ALA A 269 -0.37 -7.01 -15.22
CA ALA A 269 -0.68 -8.35 -15.74
C ALA A 269 -1.57 -9.16 -14.80
N ALA A 270 -1.37 -9.05 -13.48
CA ALA A 270 -2.25 -9.66 -12.48
C ALA A 270 -3.68 -9.10 -12.56
N ALA A 271 -3.81 -7.77 -12.63
CA ALA A 271 -5.10 -7.10 -12.75
C ALA A 271 -5.82 -7.47 -14.06
N ILE A 272 -5.10 -7.49 -15.19
CA ILE A 272 -5.63 -7.89 -16.50
C ILE A 272 -6.15 -9.34 -16.45
N LEU A 273 -5.35 -10.27 -15.91
CA LEU A 273 -5.73 -11.67 -15.81
C LEU A 273 -6.97 -11.84 -14.92
N MET A 274 -7.01 -11.17 -13.76
CA MET A 274 -8.19 -11.19 -12.90
C MET A 274 -9.42 -10.67 -13.62
N CYS A 275 -9.37 -9.47 -14.20
CA CYS A 275 -10.52 -8.85 -14.89
C CYS A 275 -10.99 -9.68 -16.10
N ARG A 276 -10.06 -10.31 -16.83
CA ARG A 276 -10.40 -11.27 -17.89
C ARG A 276 -11.19 -12.47 -17.36
N GLU A 277 -10.75 -13.06 -16.28
CA GLU A 277 -11.44 -14.23 -15.67
C GLU A 277 -12.80 -13.84 -15.06
N LEU A 278 -13.00 -12.56 -14.72
CA LEU A 278 -14.30 -12.00 -14.34
C LEU A 278 -15.21 -11.73 -15.56
N GLY A 279 -14.71 -11.90 -16.78
CA GLY A 279 -15.48 -11.73 -18.02
C GLY A 279 -15.49 -10.30 -18.58
N ILE A 280 -14.62 -9.42 -18.11
CA ILE A 280 -14.49 -8.07 -18.68
C ILE A 280 -13.87 -8.18 -20.08
N PRO A 281 -14.49 -7.57 -21.13
CA PRO A 281 -13.94 -7.61 -22.48
C PRO A 281 -12.55 -7.00 -22.56
N LYS A 282 -11.66 -7.60 -23.34
CA LYS A 282 -10.26 -7.19 -23.51
C LYS A 282 -10.14 -5.70 -23.89
N GLU A 283 -10.98 -5.24 -24.79
CA GLU A 283 -11.01 -3.87 -25.28
C GLU A 283 -11.33 -2.87 -24.14
N ARG A 284 -12.23 -3.26 -23.24
CA ARG A 284 -12.57 -2.45 -22.06
C ARG A 284 -11.41 -2.39 -21.07
N ILE A 285 -10.77 -3.54 -20.81
CA ILE A 285 -9.55 -3.57 -19.97
C ILE A 285 -8.48 -2.65 -20.54
N TYR A 286 -8.25 -2.72 -21.86
CA TYR A 286 -7.23 -1.90 -22.54
C TYR A 286 -7.54 -0.40 -22.42
N GLU A 287 -8.77 0.04 -22.63
CA GLU A 287 -9.13 1.46 -22.53
C GLU A 287 -9.03 1.98 -21.08
N SER A 288 -9.46 1.20 -20.10
CA SER A 288 -9.32 1.60 -18.69
C SER A 288 -7.86 1.74 -18.28
N LEU A 289 -6.97 0.82 -18.70
CA LEU A 289 -5.55 0.89 -18.34
C LEU A 289 -4.87 2.17 -18.81
N LYS A 290 -5.23 2.70 -19.99
CA LYS A 290 -4.65 3.95 -20.52
C LYS A 290 -4.94 5.18 -19.66
N THR A 291 -6.06 5.19 -18.98
CA THR A 291 -6.52 6.33 -18.16
C THR A 291 -6.16 6.18 -16.69
N PHE A 292 -5.53 5.06 -16.33
CA PHE A 292 -5.19 4.77 -14.94
C PHE A 292 -4.24 5.82 -14.36
N LYS A 293 -4.54 6.21 -13.13
CA LYS A 293 -3.67 7.05 -12.30
C LYS A 293 -3.39 6.32 -11.00
N ASN A 294 -2.12 6.18 -10.68
CA ASN A 294 -1.72 5.47 -9.47
C ASN A 294 -2.21 6.18 -8.19
N ALA A 295 -2.26 5.46 -7.09
CA ALA A 295 -2.61 6.00 -5.78
C ALA A 295 -1.61 7.08 -5.34
N LYS A 296 -2.05 7.95 -4.44
CA LYS A 296 -1.16 8.95 -3.82
C LYS A 296 0.07 8.27 -3.23
N ARG A 297 1.22 8.95 -3.34
CA ARG A 297 2.50 8.43 -2.85
C ARG A 297 2.88 7.04 -3.45
N ARG A 298 2.46 6.77 -4.67
CA ARG A 298 2.89 5.64 -5.49
C ARG A 298 3.43 6.18 -6.80
N PHE A 299 4.73 6.50 -6.82
CA PHE A 299 5.42 7.15 -7.93
C PHE A 299 4.75 8.49 -8.32
N ALA A 300 4.38 9.31 -7.32
CA ALA A 300 3.72 10.58 -7.55
C ALA A 300 4.73 11.64 -7.98
N ILE A 301 4.56 12.15 -9.20
CA ILE A 301 5.46 13.15 -9.78
C ILE A 301 4.90 14.55 -9.58
N SER A 302 5.74 15.45 -9.08
CA SER A 302 5.48 16.87 -8.98
C SER A 302 6.74 17.68 -9.36
N ARG A 303 6.63 19.00 -9.39
CA ARG A 303 7.77 19.89 -9.67
C ARG A 303 7.80 21.03 -8.65
N ILE A 304 9.00 21.40 -8.28
CA ILE A 304 9.29 22.63 -7.57
C ILE A 304 10.30 23.37 -8.47
N ASP A 305 9.83 24.37 -9.24
CA ASP A 305 10.53 24.98 -10.37
C ASP A 305 11.09 23.90 -11.34
N GLU A 306 12.39 23.91 -11.60
CA GLU A 306 13.04 22.94 -12.50
C GLU A 306 13.33 21.59 -11.85
N THR A 307 13.21 21.48 -10.53
CA THR A 307 13.46 20.22 -9.80
C THR A 307 12.26 19.30 -9.93
N ILE A 308 12.51 18.09 -10.37
CA ILE A 308 11.51 17.01 -10.43
C ILE A 308 11.48 16.31 -9.08
N ILE A 309 10.30 16.20 -8.50
CA ILE A 309 10.06 15.49 -7.24
C ILE A 309 9.26 14.23 -7.52
N VAL A 310 9.73 13.11 -7.02
CA VAL A 310 8.98 11.83 -6.99
C VAL A 310 8.73 11.49 -5.54
N ASP A 311 7.47 11.33 -5.13
CA ASP A 311 7.08 10.84 -3.80
C ASP A 311 6.58 9.40 -3.92
N ASP A 312 7.23 8.48 -3.20
CA ASP A 312 6.88 7.07 -3.21
C ASP A 312 6.85 6.48 -1.79
N TYR A 313 5.95 5.54 -1.60
CA TYR A 313 5.75 4.84 -0.32
C TYR A 313 6.81 3.75 -0.06
N ALA A 314 7.70 3.50 -1.01
CA ALA A 314 8.74 2.49 -0.92
C ALA A 314 9.54 2.60 0.39
N HIS A 315 9.64 1.49 1.11
CA HIS A 315 10.29 1.41 2.41
C HIS A 315 10.98 0.07 2.68
N HIS A 316 10.81 -0.91 1.79
CA HIS A 316 11.55 -2.16 1.76
C HIS A 316 12.64 -2.09 0.67
N PRO A 317 13.80 -2.76 0.82
CA PRO A 317 14.87 -2.69 -0.19
C PRO A 317 14.42 -3.05 -1.61
N THR A 318 13.57 -4.06 -1.77
CA THR A 318 13.00 -4.44 -3.07
C THR A 318 12.21 -3.29 -3.68
N GLU A 319 11.31 -2.65 -2.92
CA GLU A 319 10.51 -1.51 -3.40
C GLU A 319 11.39 -0.31 -3.76
N ILE A 320 12.40 0.02 -2.94
CA ILE A 320 13.34 1.12 -3.18
C ILE A 320 14.06 0.91 -4.50
N LYS A 321 14.60 -0.29 -4.72
CA LYS A 321 15.28 -0.63 -5.96
C LYS A 321 14.34 -0.51 -7.16
N ASP A 322 13.16 -1.10 -7.08
CA ASP A 322 12.16 -1.08 -8.15
C ASP A 322 11.71 0.34 -8.48
N THR A 323 11.51 1.19 -7.47
CA THR A 323 11.16 2.61 -7.65
C THR A 323 12.30 3.38 -8.32
N LEU A 324 13.56 3.19 -7.88
CA LEU A 324 14.70 3.87 -8.51
C LEU A 324 14.93 3.42 -9.95
N GLU A 325 14.74 2.13 -10.26
CA GLU A 325 14.77 1.62 -11.65
C GLU A 325 13.64 2.24 -12.49
N ALA A 326 12.44 2.42 -11.93
CA ALA A 326 11.33 3.11 -12.59
C ALA A 326 11.63 4.60 -12.82
N VAL A 327 12.31 5.27 -11.88
CA VAL A 327 12.78 6.65 -12.07
C VAL A 327 13.79 6.74 -13.21
N ARG A 328 14.73 5.79 -13.30
CA ARG A 328 15.69 5.70 -14.42
C ARG A 328 14.98 5.47 -15.77
N GLN A 329 13.92 4.68 -15.80
CA GLN A 329 13.09 4.53 -17.00
C GLN A 329 12.44 5.85 -17.41
N LYS A 330 11.83 6.56 -16.46
CA LYS A 330 11.08 7.79 -16.71
C LYS A 330 11.97 8.98 -17.04
N PHE A 331 13.17 9.01 -16.50
CA PHE A 331 14.11 10.14 -16.60
C PHE A 331 15.55 9.63 -16.89
N PRO A 332 15.79 9.01 -18.07
CA PRO A 332 17.05 8.31 -18.35
C PRO A 332 18.28 9.23 -18.33
N ASP A 333 18.12 10.49 -18.72
CA ASP A 333 19.21 11.46 -18.82
C ASP A 333 19.39 12.34 -17.56
N LYS A 334 18.58 12.10 -16.51
CA LYS A 334 18.63 12.89 -15.29
C LYS A 334 19.48 12.22 -14.21
N ARG A 335 20.20 13.03 -13.46
CA ARG A 335 20.77 12.61 -12.18
C ARG A 335 19.65 12.26 -11.21
N VAL A 336 19.77 11.16 -10.48
CA VAL A 336 18.77 10.67 -9.54
C VAL A 336 19.34 10.74 -8.13
N VAL A 337 18.69 11.52 -7.28
CA VAL A 337 19.01 11.69 -5.86
C VAL A 337 17.86 11.15 -5.02
N VAL A 338 18.14 10.29 -4.08
CA VAL A 338 17.13 9.74 -3.19
C VAL A 338 17.22 10.37 -1.80
N VAL A 339 16.08 10.69 -1.23
CA VAL A 339 15.91 11.06 0.18
C VAL A 339 15.07 9.97 0.84
N PHE A 340 15.71 9.09 1.59
CA PHE A 340 15.06 7.94 2.23
C PHE A 340 14.88 8.19 3.71
N LYS A 341 13.65 7.98 4.20
CA LYS A 341 13.29 8.04 5.61
C LYS A 341 12.99 6.63 6.13
N PRO A 342 13.94 5.97 6.82
CA PRO A 342 13.75 4.64 7.39
C PRO A 342 12.66 4.64 8.47
N ASN A 343 11.95 3.51 8.64
CA ASN A 343 10.76 3.48 9.50
C ASN A 343 10.91 2.62 10.76
N THR A 344 11.72 1.55 10.77
CA THR A 344 11.90 0.70 11.97
C THR A 344 13.36 0.35 12.18
N TYR A 345 13.74 0.19 13.45
CA TYR A 345 15.11 -0.21 13.82
C TYR A 345 15.39 -1.65 13.40
N SER A 346 14.43 -2.56 13.64
CA SER A 346 14.54 -3.97 13.25
C SER A 346 14.78 -4.12 11.76
N ARG A 347 13.96 -3.49 10.90
CA ARG A 347 14.12 -3.54 9.44
C ARG A 347 15.46 -2.91 9.02
N THR A 348 15.86 -1.81 9.65
CA THR A 348 17.11 -1.12 9.33
C THR A 348 18.33 -2.02 9.55
N ILE A 349 18.38 -2.79 10.63
CA ILE A 349 19.50 -3.71 10.89
C ILE A 349 19.37 -5.01 10.10
N ASP A 350 18.19 -5.58 9.99
CA ASP A 350 17.96 -6.88 9.33
C ASP A 350 18.25 -6.82 7.82
N PHE A 351 17.98 -5.69 7.18
CA PHE A 351 18.17 -5.46 5.75
C PHE A 351 19.23 -4.42 5.41
N LYS A 352 20.18 -4.20 6.33
CA LYS A 352 21.23 -3.16 6.15
C LYS A 352 21.90 -3.23 4.78
N ASN A 353 22.39 -4.42 4.39
CA ASN A 353 23.14 -4.58 3.14
C ASN A 353 22.22 -4.43 1.91
N GLU A 354 21.03 -4.96 1.98
CA GLU A 354 20.03 -4.85 0.93
C GLU A 354 19.59 -3.39 0.73
N PHE A 355 19.49 -2.58 1.81
CA PHE A 355 19.26 -1.15 1.71
C PHE A 355 20.41 -0.43 1.02
N ILE A 356 21.68 -0.75 1.39
CA ILE A 356 22.86 -0.18 0.74
C ILE A 356 22.85 -0.49 -0.75
N ASP A 357 22.59 -1.74 -1.14
CA ASP A 357 22.55 -2.15 -2.54
C ASP A 357 21.42 -1.45 -3.31
N ALA A 358 20.23 -1.36 -2.72
CA ALA A 358 19.07 -0.72 -3.33
C ALA A 358 19.28 0.79 -3.52
N LEU A 359 19.73 1.50 -2.49
CA LEU A 359 19.97 2.95 -2.52
C LEU A 359 21.12 3.32 -3.46
N ASN A 360 22.11 2.44 -3.63
CA ASN A 360 23.20 2.62 -4.60
C ASN A 360 22.77 2.56 -6.08
N VAL A 361 21.50 2.30 -6.38
CA VAL A 361 20.93 2.50 -7.74
C VAL A 361 20.82 3.99 -8.07
N ALA A 362 20.65 4.86 -7.09
CA ALA A 362 20.70 6.31 -7.24
C ALA A 362 22.14 6.81 -7.39
N ASP A 363 22.31 8.05 -7.87
CA ASP A 363 23.62 8.71 -7.97
C ASP A 363 24.08 9.25 -6.63
N LYS A 364 23.12 9.60 -5.75
CA LYS A 364 23.37 10.04 -4.38
C LYS A 364 22.18 9.68 -3.48
N ALA A 365 22.44 9.35 -2.23
CA ALA A 365 21.42 9.04 -1.26
C ALA A 365 21.58 9.88 0.02
N PHE A 366 20.48 10.47 0.44
CA PHE A 366 20.34 11.11 1.74
C PHE A 366 19.41 10.29 2.62
N LEU A 367 19.78 10.12 3.88
CA LEU A 367 18.93 9.43 4.85
C LEU A 367 18.56 10.37 6.00
N THR A 368 17.33 10.28 6.48
CA THR A 368 16.94 10.92 7.73
C THR A 368 17.20 9.98 8.90
N GLU A 369 17.04 10.46 10.13
CA GLU A 369 16.90 9.59 11.29
C GLU A 369 15.72 8.61 11.11
N ILE A 370 15.81 7.46 11.82
CA ILE A 370 14.75 6.45 11.79
C ILE A 370 13.49 7.00 12.47
N ASP A 371 12.37 7.03 11.75
CA ASP A 371 11.08 7.47 12.28
C ASP A 371 10.25 6.25 12.69
N CYS A 372 10.39 5.83 13.93
CA CYS A 372 9.72 4.64 14.44
C CYS A 372 8.75 4.96 15.59
N ASN A 373 7.48 4.55 15.39
CA ASN A 373 6.43 4.67 16.38
C ASN A 373 6.13 3.35 17.12
N ARG A 374 6.72 2.23 16.70
CA ARG A 374 6.39 0.88 17.18
C ARG A 374 7.48 0.25 18.03
N GLU A 375 8.73 0.70 17.86
CA GLU A 375 9.91 0.17 18.53
C GLU A 375 10.60 1.29 19.29
N LYS A 376 11.38 0.95 20.30
CA LYS A 376 12.14 1.92 21.09
C LYS A 376 13.62 1.82 20.73
N GLN A 377 14.29 2.96 20.63
CA GLN A 377 15.73 3.03 20.35
C GLN A 377 16.55 2.23 21.36
N GLU A 378 16.10 2.19 22.61
CA GLU A 378 16.81 1.48 23.70
C GLU A 378 16.89 -0.04 23.45
N ASP A 379 15.93 -0.61 22.70
CA ASP A 379 15.90 -2.04 22.36
C ASP A 379 16.87 -2.37 21.21
N TYR A 380 17.37 -1.35 20.49
CA TYR A 380 18.27 -1.46 19.34
C TYR A 380 19.51 -0.57 19.50
N PRO A 381 20.38 -0.83 20.50
CA PRO A 381 21.51 0.04 20.77
C PRO A 381 22.48 0.10 19.58
N GLY A 382 22.81 1.32 19.15
CA GLY A 382 23.73 1.58 18.04
C GLY A 382 23.10 1.44 16.63
N VAL A 383 21.82 1.10 16.50
CA VAL A 383 21.12 1.08 15.23
C VAL A 383 20.61 2.49 14.91
N THR A 384 21.20 3.11 13.90
CA THR A 384 20.83 4.42 13.34
C THR A 384 20.89 4.37 11.83
N SER A 385 20.36 5.35 11.14
CA SER A 385 20.47 5.46 9.67
C SER A 385 21.92 5.56 9.20
N GLN A 386 22.83 6.04 10.07
CA GLN A 386 24.26 6.15 9.77
C GLN A 386 24.87 4.81 9.35
N ILE A 387 24.41 3.68 9.90
CA ILE A 387 24.96 2.36 9.53
C ILE A 387 24.70 1.99 8.06
N ILE A 388 23.66 2.57 7.43
CA ILE A 388 23.41 2.44 5.99
C ILE A 388 24.26 3.44 5.24
N VAL A 389 24.30 4.71 5.68
CA VAL A 389 25.08 5.79 5.05
C VAL A 389 26.55 5.41 4.90
N ASP A 390 27.15 4.81 5.93
CA ASP A 390 28.54 4.37 5.94
C ASP A 390 28.88 3.34 4.83
N GLY A 391 27.88 2.65 4.30
CA GLY A 391 28.05 1.67 3.21
C GLY A 391 27.71 2.21 1.82
N LEU A 392 27.18 3.43 1.71
CA LEU A 392 26.81 4.02 0.43
C LEU A 392 28.03 4.55 -0.33
N ARG A 393 27.94 4.58 -1.67
CA ARG A 393 28.98 5.17 -2.55
C ARG A 393 29.05 6.69 -2.42
N ASP A 394 27.90 7.34 -2.35
CA ASP A 394 27.74 8.79 -2.12
C ASP A 394 26.48 8.97 -1.24
N GLY A 395 26.67 9.05 0.05
CA GLY A 395 25.60 9.12 1.04
C GLY A 395 25.86 10.15 2.13
N ASP A 396 24.80 10.76 2.65
CA ASP A 396 24.87 11.69 3.78
C ASP A 396 23.55 11.66 4.57
N MET A 397 23.60 12.15 5.79
CA MET A 397 22.40 12.39 6.62
C MET A 397 21.76 13.72 6.25
N ILE A 398 20.39 13.76 6.33
CA ILE A 398 19.60 14.96 6.06
C ILE A 398 18.46 15.09 7.07
N SER A 399 18.07 16.34 7.36
CA SER A 399 16.88 16.70 8.13
C SER A 399 16.20 17.93 7.51
N GLU A 400 15.08 18.35 8.05
CA GLU A 400 14.43 19.61 7.61
C GLU A 400 15.33 20.82 7.82
N GLU A 401 16.17 20.84 8.89
CA GLU A 401 17.11 21.91 9.21
C GLU A 401 18.35 21.91 8.29
N THR A 402 18.67 20.77 7.69
CA THR A 402 19.83 20.64 6.78
C THR A 402 19.42 20.37 5.34
N ILE A 403 18.20 20.78 4.96
CA ILE A 403 17.63 20.59 3.62
C ILE A 403 18.43 21.33 2.52
N ASP A 404 19.23 22.34 2.90
CA ASP A 404 20.17 23.07 2.04
C ASP A 404 21.23 22.16 1.40
N LYS A 405 21.52 20.99 1.96
CA LYS A 405 22.34 19.95 1.32
C LYS A 405 21.82 19.51 -0.05
N LEU A 406 20.53 19.77 -0.37
CA LEU A 406 19.95 19.50 -1.68
C LEU A 406 20.17 20.61 -2.71
N ILE A 407 20.73 21.77 -2.34
CA ILE A 407 20.97 22.87 -3.30
C ILE A 407 21.78 22.41 -4.54
N PRO A 408 22.88 21.64 -4.40
CA PRO A 408 23.64 21.17 -5.55
C PRO A 408 22.86 20.23 -6.48
N GLU A 409 21.73 19.68 -5.99
CA GLU A 409 20.93 18.65 -6.66
C GLU A 409 19.64 19.21 -7.34
N PHE A 410 19.47 20.55 -7.40
CA PHE A 410 18.24 21.16 -7.93
C PHE A 410 17.90 20.87 -9.39
N ASN A 411 18.85 20.44 -10.20
CA ASN A 411 18.64 20.04 -11.60
C ASN A 411 18.40 18.53 -11.78
N SER A 412 18.34 17.77 -10.69
CA SER A 412 18.16 16.33 -10.69
C SER A 412 16.69 15.92 -10.48
N VAL A 413 16.43 14.63 -10.47
CA VAL A 413 15.20 14.05 -9.93
C VAL A 413 15.46 13.72 -8.46
N ILE A 414 14.71 14.33 -7.56
CA ILE A 414 14.78 14.04 -6.13
C ILE A 414 13.62 13.11 -5.76
N VAL A 415 13.96 11.92 -5.28
CA VAL A 415 13.00 10.86 -4.95
C VAL A 415 12.88 10.76 -3.43
N PHE A 416 11.73 11.14 -2.90
CA PHE A 416 11.41 10.97 -1.48
C PHE A 416 10.74 9.61 -1.27
N MET A 417 11.31 8.78 -0.40
CA MET A 417 10.79 7.43 -0.14
C MET A 417 10.62 7.16 1.34
N SER A 418 9.42 6.75 1.73
CA SER A 418 9.10 6.27 3.09
C SER A 418 7.66 5.79 3.21
N CYS A 419 7.37 4.86 4.11
CA CYS A 419 6.00 4.61 4.58
C CYS A 419 5.49 5.66 5.59
N ALA A 420 6.39 6.44 6.20
CA ALA A 420 6.05 7.61 7.00
C ALA A 420 5.83 8.85 6.11
N TYR A 421 5.33 9.93 6.70
CA TYR A 421 5.16 11.19 5.97
C TYR A 421 6.50 11.87 5.70
N VAL A 422 6.69 12.33 4.48
CA VAL A 422 7.85 13.10 4.01
C VAL A 422 7.51 14.54 3.63
N ASP A 423 6.26 14.93 3.84
CA ASP A 423 5.75 16.29 3.49
C ASP A 423 6.57 17.41 4.13
N GLY A 424 7.06 17.20 5.38
CA GLY A 424 7.94 18.17 6.06
C GLY A 424 9.19 18.48 5.24
N LEU A 425 9.87 17.44 4.74
CA LEU A 425 11.09 17.59 3.93
C LEU A 425 10.78 18.23 2.57
N ILE A 426 9.69 17.81 1.90
CA ILE A 426 9.26 18.39 0.60
C ILE A 426 8.90 19.86 0.77
N ASN A 427 8.17 20.22 1.83
CA ASN A 427 7.81 21.60 2.15
C ASN A 427 9.04 22.45 2.53
N ALA A 428 10.00 21.89 3.27
CA ALA A 428 11.25 22.56 3.60
C ALA A 428 12.05 22.87 2.32
N LEU A 429 12.13 21.91 1.38
CA LEU A 429 12.76 22.10 0.08
C LEU A 429 12.06 23.21 -0.74
N ALA A 430 10.73 23.22 -0.77
CA ALA A 430 9.97 24.24 -1.47
C ALA A 430 10.25 25.64 -0.92
N LYS A 431 10.23 25.80 0.42
CA LYS A 431 10.55 27.07 1.09
C LYS A 431 11.99 27.53 0.82
N LEU A 432 12.95 26.59 0.83
CA LEU A 432 14.35 26.88 0.54
C LEU A 432 14.48 27.51 -0.88
N LYS A 433 13.86 26.88 -1.87
CA LYS A 433 13.86 27.39 -3.25
C LYS A 433 13.21 28.76 -3.40
N GLU A 434 12.07 28.98 -2.73
CA GLU A 434 11.43 30.29 -2.70
C GLU A 434 12.33 31.39 -2.11
N ASN A 435 13.09 31.05 -1.06
CA ASN A 435 14.00 32.01 -0.41
C ASN A 435 15.17 32.36 -1.33
N ILE A 436 15.80 31.36 -1.95
CA ILE A 436 16.91 31.60 -2.89
C ILE A 436 16.44 32.51 -4.04
N LYS A 437 15.27 32.24 -4.63
CA LYS A 437 14.72 33.04 -5.71
C LYS A 437 14.46 34.50 -5.29
N LYS A 438 13.95 34.72 -4.07
CA LYS A 438 13.75 36.09 -3.54
C LYS A 438 15.08 36.84 -3.32
N GLU A 439 16.14 36.12 -2.93
CA GLU A 439 17.47 36.69 -2.79
C GLU A 439 18.03 37.10 -4.15
N GLU A 440 17.93 36.24 -5.16
CA GLU A 440 18.32 36.53 -6.55
C GLU A 440 17.56 37.72 -7.15
N ASP A 441 16.22 37.80 -6.92
CA ASP A 441 15.39 38.90 -7.41
C ASP A 441 15.68 40.25 -6.70
N ASN A 442 16.24 40.21 -5.47
CA ASN A 442 16.62 41.42 -4.73
C ASN A 442 18.03 41.93 -5.06
N GLU A 443 18.86 41.13 -5.69
CA GLU A 443 20.21 41.49 -6.13
C GLU A 443 20.25 42.10 -7.54
N ILE A 444 19.13 42.08 -8.28
CA ILE A 444 18.92 42.71 -9.59
C ILE A 444 18.26 44.09 -9.42
#